data_511a29b0b0c065e348437565e6c92296
#
_entry.id   511a29b0b0c065e348437565e6c92296
#
_cell.length_a   1.000
_cell.length_b   1.000
_cell.length_c   1.000
_cell.angle_alpha   90.00
_cell.angle_beta   90.00
_cell.angle_gamma   90.00
#
_symmetry.space_group_name_H-M   'P 1'
#
loop_
_entity.id
_entity.type
_entity.pdbx_description
1 polymer ?
#
loop_
_entity_poly.entity_id
_entity_poly.type
_entity_poly.pdbx_seq_one_letter_code
_entity_poly.pdbx_strand_id
1 'polypeptide(L)'
;MNGIERDALASHARTVTRIRRRYAKWLAVLPPGPPRMPQLQTAFEQLAADWPQLPDRLRVLRQLVFERLVVLDCVEQCPLEVVTHGMSDLAEFALRHALDHAWAEWSSVHGMPRTPVGDTARLWVMGMGKLGAREL
;
A
#
# COMPACT_ATOMS: atom_id res chain seq x y z
N MET A 1 8.84 -5.24 -29.06
CA MET A 1 8.78 -3.94 -28.36
C MET A 1 9.95 -3.90 -27.38
N ASN A 2 10.86 -2.95 -27.52
CA ASN A 2 12.06 -2.88 -26.68
C ASN A 2 11.76 -2.18 -25.34
N GLY A 3 12.69 -2.24 -24.37
CA GLY A 3 12.47 -1.69 -23.03
C GLY A 3 12.19 -0.17 -23.01
N ILE A 4 12.74 0.57 -23.97
CA ILE A 4 12.55 2.02 -24.12
C ILE A 4 11.10 2.35 -24.51
N GLU A 5 10.52 1.57 -25.43
CA GLU A 5 9.12 1.76 -25.87
C GLU A 5 8.13 1.43 -24.73
N ARG A 6 8.44 0.44 -23.88
CA ARG A 6 7.60 0.06 -22.73
C ARG A 6 7.62 1.12 -21.63
N ASP A 7 8.78 1.68 -21.32
CA ASP A 7 8.87 2.79 -20.35
C ASP A 7 8.18 4.05 -20.87
N ALA A 8 8.21 4.28 -22.18
CA ALA A 8 7.42 5.31 -22.82
C ALA A 8 5.91 5.10 -22.63
N LEU A 9 5.40 3.86 -22.76
CA LEU A 9 3.99 3.54 -22.50
C LEU A 9 3.57 3.87 -21.06
N ALA A 10 4.36 3.45 -20.08
CA ALA A 10 4.10 3.80 -18.67
C ALA A 10 4.11 5.31 -18.44
N SER A 11 4.99 6.04 -19.15
CA SER A 11 5.13 7.51 -19.07
C SER A 11 3.97 8.26 -19.73
N HIS A 12 3.21 7.65 -20.65
CA HIS A 12 2.00 8.24 -21.22
C HIS A 12 0.83 8.31 -20.22
N ALA A 13 0.83 7.52 -19.16
CA ALA A 13 -0.18 7.62 -18.11
C ALA A 13 0.06 8.91 -17.31
N ARG A 14 -0.81 9.92 -17.47
CA ARG A 14 -0.72 11.21 -16.77
C ARG A 14 -0.54 11.06 -15.25
N THR A 15 -1.18 10.06 -14.68
CA THR A 15 -1.08 9.76 -13.24
C THR A 15 0.32 9.32 -12.85
N VAL A 16 0.94 8.41 -13.62
CA VAL A 16 2.31 7.94 -13.37
C VAL A 16 3.31 9.08 -13.49
N THR A 17 3.24 9.87 -14.56
CA THR A 17 4.09 11.04 -14.75
C THR A 17 3.99 12.03 -13.58
N ARG A 18 2.77 12.28 -13.10
CA ARG A 18 2.53 13.14 -11.93
C ARG A 18 3.14 12.56 -10.66
N ILE A 19 3.01 11.25 -10.42
CA ILE A 19 3.61 10.57 -9.27
C ILE A 19 5.12 10.66 -9.33
N ARG A 20 5.73 10.31 -10.47
CA ARG A 20 7.19 10.35 -10.69
C ARG A 20 7.74 11.75 -10.42
N ARG A 21 7.08 12.79 -10.93
CA ARG A 21 7.50 14.18 -10.70
C ARG A 21 7.36 14.60 -9.24
N ARG A 22 6.22 14.27 -8.61
CA ARG A 22 5.92 14.71 -7.25
C ARG A 22 6.76 14.00 -6.19
N TYR A 23 7.02 12.72 -6.39
CA TYR A 23 7.69 11.87 -5.43
C TYR A 23 9.04 11.34 -5.91
N ALA A 24 9.73 12.09 -6.81
CA ALA A 24 10.98 11.67 -7.44
C ALA A 24 12.01 11.12 -6.46
N LYS A 25 12.23 11.79 -5.33
CA LYS A 25 13.20 11.39 -4.30
C LYS A 25 12.77 10.14 -3.51
N TRP A 26 11.48 9.75 -3.60
CA TRP A 26 10.91 8.66 -2.82
C TRP A 26 10.61 7.40 -3.65
N LEU A 27 10.82 7.45 -4.97
CA LEU A 27 10.57 6.27 -5.82
C LEU A 27 11.45 5.08 -5.42
N ALA A 28 12.67 5.36 -4.95
CA ALA A 28 13.64 4.33 -4.57
C ALA A 28 13.32 3.62 -3.23
N VAL A 29 12.33 4.08 -2.44
CA VAL A 29 11.96 3.40 -1.19
C VAL A 29 11.31 2.05 -1.43
N LEU A 30 10.74 1.84 -2.62
CA LEU A 30 10.29 0.54 -3.09
C LEU A 30 11.34 -0.04 -4.04
N PRO A 31 12.01 -1.12 -3.65
CA PRO A 31 13.02 -1.76 -4.50
C PRO A 31 12.37 -2.35 -5.77
N PRO A 32 13.16 -2.68 -6.80
CA PRO A 32 12.69 -3.46 -7.94
C PRO A 32 12.01 -4.76 -7.51
N GLY A 33 10.99 -5.17 -8.27
CA GLY A 33 10.16 -6.32 -7.98
C GLY A 33 8.81 -5.98 -7.34
N PRO A 34 7.97 -6.98 -7.05
CA PRO A 34 6.63 -6.76 -6.51
C PRO A 34 6.69 -6.25 -5.07
N PRO A 35 5.89 -5.19 -4.75
CA PRO A 35 5.80 -4.65 -3.40
C PRO A 35 5.03 -5.63 -2.49
N ARG A 36 5.75 -6.40 -1.70
CA ARG A 36 5.19 -7.33 -0.71
C ARG A 36 5.18 -6.70 0.68
N MET A 37 4.50 -7.32 1.65
CA MET A 37 4.37 -6.82 3.02
C MET A 37 5.68 -6.31 3.64
N PRO A 38 6.83 -7.01 3.56
CA PRO A 38 8.08 -6.51 4.14
C PRO A 38 8.57 -5.21 3.48
N GLN A 39 8.46 -5.10 2.15
CA GLN A 39 8.85 -3.89 1.41
C GLN A 39 7.90 -2.73 1.72
N LEU A 40 6.59 -3.00 1.84
CA LEU A 40 5.60 -2.00 2.25
C LEU A 40 5.92 -1.46 3.65
N GLN A 41 6.25 -2.34 4.59
CA GLN A 41 6.61 -1.95 5.95
C GLN A 41 7.85 -1.06 5.98
N THR A 42 8.92 -1.50 5.30
CA THR A 42 10.17 -0.71 5.22
C THR A 42 9.95 0.65 4.57
N ALA A 43 9.23 0.70 3.44
CA ALA A 43 8.91 1.96 2.77
C ALA A 43 8.05 2.87 3.67
N PHE A 44 7.06 2.32 4.34
CA PHE A 44 6.18 3.05 5.24
C PHE A 44 6.95 3.69 6.42
N GLU A 45 7.93 2.99 6.98
CA GLU A 45 8.80 3.51 8.05
C GLU A 45 9.69 4.63 7.53
N GLN A 46 10.30 4.48 6.35
CA GLN A 46 11.13 5.51 5.74
C GLN A 46 10.36 6.80 5.41
N LEU A 47 9.08 6.68 5.06
CA LEU A 47 8.20 7.81 4.79
C LEU A 47 7.80 8.59 6.06
N ALA A 48 8.01 8.04 7.25
CA ALA A 48 7.53 8.62 8.51
C ALA A 48 8.11 10.01 8.80
N ALA A 49 9.35 10.26 8.39
CA ALA A 49 10.04 11.53 8.63
C ALA A 49 9.36 12.71 7.90
N ASP A 50 8.93 12.50 6.64
CA ASP A 50 8.31 13.56 5.83
C ASP A 50 6.78 13.57 5.97
N TRP A 51 6.18 12.43 6.32
CA TRP A 51 4.73 12.27 6.53
C TRP A 51 4.43 11.59 7.88
N PRO A 52 4.50 12.33 8.99
CA PRO A 52 4.27 11.77 10.33
C PRO A 52 2.83 11.30 10.54
N GLN A 53 1.85 11.93 9.85
CA GLN A 53 0.45 11.56 9.97
C GLN A 53 0.12 10.30 9.17
N LEU A 54 -0.56 9.34 9.81
CA LEU A 54 -0.90 8.06 9.19
C LEU A 54 -1.65 8.20 7.85
N PRO A 55 -2.73 9.02 7.72
CA PRO A 55 -3.46 9.13 6.47
C PRO A 55 -2.62 9.63 5.31
N ASP A 56 -1.75 10.60 5.55
CA ASP A 56 -0.88 11.17 4.52
C ASP A 56 0.19 10.19 4.09
N ARG A 57 0.79 9.48 5.05
CA ARG A 57 1.79 8.45 4.81
C ARG A 57 1.22 7.29 3.98
N LEU A 58 0.04 6.79 4.33
CA LEU A 58 -0.66 5.74 3.56
C LEU A 58 -1.01 6.22 2.15
N ARG A 59 -1.43 7.49 1.99
CA ARG A 59 -1.70 8.08 0.68
C ARG A 59 -0.47 8.13 -0.19
N VAL A 60 0.67 8.52 0.36
CA VAL A 60 1.94 8.56 -0.37
C VAL A 60 2.40 7.15 -0.73
N LEU A 61 2.41 6.23 0.23
CA LEU A 61 2.76 4.83 -0.01
C LEU A 61 1.92 4.24 -1.15
N ARG A 62 0.59 4.48 -1.15
CA ARG A 62 -0.29 4.04 -2.24
C ARG A 62 0.13 4.58 -3.61
N GLN A 63 0.56 5.84 -3.70
CA GLN A 63 1.01 6.41 -4.97
C GLN A 63 2.30 5.74 -5.47
N LEU A 64 3.25 5.49 -4.57
CA LEU A 64 4.51 4.83 -4.90
C LEU A 64 4.29 3.38 -5.31
N VAL A 65 3.44 2.65 -4.59
CA VAL A 65 3.06 1.27 -4.94
C VAL A 65 2.36 1.25 -6.31
N PHE A 66 1.42 2.16 -6.56
CA PHE A 66 0.74 2.24 -7.85
C PHE A 66 1.73 2.45 -9.00
N GLU A 67 2.68 3.36 -8.84
CA GLU A 67 3.74 3.59 -9.83
C GLU A 67 4.55 2.31 -10.05
N ARG A 68 4.97 1.63 -8.99
CA ARG A 68 5.73 0.37 -9.07
C ARG A 68 4.94 -0.74 -9.78
N LEU A 69 3.65 -0.87 -9.49
CA LEU A 69 2.79 -1.86 -10.14
C LEU A 69 2.59 -1.58 -11.64
N VAL A 70 2.50 -0.30 -12.05
CA VAL A 70 2.46 0.06 -13.47
C VAL A 70 3.78 -0.31 -14.17
N VAL A 71 4.92 -0.16 -13.51
CA VAL A 71 6.20 -0.63 -14.06
C VAL A 71 6.21 -2.15 -14.22
N LEU A 72 5.75 -2.89 -13.23
CA LEU A 72 5.65 -4.35 -13.29
C LEU A 72 4.75 -4.81 -14.45
N ASP A 73 3.60 -4.17 -14.62
CA ASP A 73 2.65 -4.51 -15.67
C ASP A 73 3.14 -4.08 -17.06
N CYS A 74 3.40 -2.78 -17.26
CA CYS A 74 3.66 -2.21 -18.58
C CYS A 74 5.09 -2.40 -19.06
N VAL A 75 6.09 -2.38 -18.16
CA VAL A 75 7.51 -2.42 -18.51
C VAL A 75 8.08 -3.84 -18.37
N GLU A 76 7.87 -4.44 -17.20
CA GLU A 76 8.42 -5.77 -16.88
C GLU A 76 7.51 -6.91 -17.38
N GLN A 77 6.25 -6.60 -17.75
CA GLN A 77 5.26 -7.58 -18.24
C GLN A 77 5.08 -8.78 -17.30
N CYS A 78 5.04 -8.50 -16.02
CA CYS A 78 4.76 -9.51 -15.02
C CYS A 78 3.35 -10.10 -15.19
N PRO A 79 3.14 -11.36 -14.77
CA PRO A 79 1.80 -11.94 -14.73
C PRO A 79 0.81 -11.07 -13.95
N LEU A 80 -0.45 -11.02 -14.40
CA LEU A 80 -1.50 -10.19 -13.77
C LEU A 80 -1.63 -10.46 -12.27
N GLU A 81 -1.47 -11.73 -11.87
CA GLU A 81 -1.54 -12.15 -10.47
C GLU A 81 -0.48 -11.46 -9.59
N VAL A 82 0.68 -11.12 -10.14
CA VAL A 82 1.73 -10.37 -9.41
C VAL A 82 1.26 -8.96 -9.10
N VAL A 83 0.57 -8.32 -10.05
CA VAL A 83 0.04 -6.95 -9.91
C VAL A 83 -1.13 -6.94 -8.93
N THR A 84 -2.11 -7.85 -9.10
CA THR A 84 -3.30 -7.92 -8.23
C THR A 84 -2.94 -8.31 -6.80
N HIS A 85 -1.98 -9.21 -6.61
CA HIS A 85 -1.44 -9.54 -5.28
C HIS A 85 -0.75 -8.33 -4.64
N GLY A 86 0.00 -7.53 -5.40
CA GLY A 86 0.63 -6.32 -4.90
C GLY A 86 -0.40 -5.27 -4.44
N MET A 87 -1.51 -5.11 -5.18
CA MET A 87 -2.62 -4.26 -4.75
C MET A 87 -3.32 -4.80 -3.50
N SER A 88 -3.52 -6.11 -3.43
CA SER A 88 -4.16 -6.76 -2.27
C SER A 88 -3.27 -6.65 -1.02
N ASP A 89 -1.95 -6.83 -1.16
CA ASP A 89 -1.00 -6.61 -0.07
C ASP A 89 -1.06 -5.17 0.45
N LEU A 90 -1.10 -4.18 -0.45
CA LEU A 90 -1.26 -2.78 -0.07
C LEU A 90 -2.56 -2.52 0.67
N ALA A 91 -3.69 -3.08 0.19
CA ALA A 91 -4.99 -2.91 0.82
C ALA A 91 -5.01 -3.52 2.22
N GLU A 92 -4.50 -4.74 2.38
CA GLU A 92 -4.37 -5.40 3.69
C GLU A 92 -3.46 -4.61 4.64
N PHE A 93 -2.31 -4.13 4.14
CA PHE A 93 -1.40 -3.27 4.88
C PHE A 93 -2.09 -2.01 5.40
N ALA A 94 -2.80 -1.31 4.53
CA ALA A 94 -3.49 -0.07 4.87
C ALA A 94 -4.60 -0.30 5.90
N LEU A 95 -5.40 -1.36 5.72
CA LEU A 95 -6.47 -1.72 6.66
C LEU A 95 -5.93 -2.07 8.05
N ARG A 96 -4.83 -2.82 8.11
CA ARG A 96 -4.18 -3.16 9.39
C ARG A 96 -3.72 -1.92 10.13
N HIS A 97 -2.97 -1.03 9.47
CA HIS A 97 -2.50 0.22 10.09
C HIS A 97 -3.63 1.17 10.48
N ALA A 98 -4.70 1.25 9.66
CA ALA A 98 -5.87 2.06 10.00
C ALA A 98 -6.62 1.49 11.22
N LEU A 99 -6.76 0.17 11.29
CA LEU A 99 -7.40 -0.49 12.43
C LEU A 99 -6.59 -0.28 13.72
N ASP A 100 -5.28 -0.50 13.67
CA ASP A 100 -4.41 -0.33 14.83
C ASP A 100 -4.43 1.12 15.35
N HIS A 101 -4.41 2.08 14.42
CA HIS A 101 -4.50 3.51 14.75
C HIS A 101 -5.83 3.86 15.40
N ALA A 102 -6.94 3.47 14.79
CA ALA A 102 -8.28 3.71 15.32
C ALA A 102 -8.47 3.03 16.67
N TRP A 103 -7.97 1.80 16.82
CA TRP A 103 -8.03 1.05 18.07
C TRP A 103 -7.27 1.79 19.20
N ALA A 104 -6.05 2.25 18.93
CA ALA A 104 -5.27 3.01 19.90
C ALA A 104 -5.95 4.32 20.30
N GLU A 105 -6.45 5.08 19.31
CA GLU A 105 -7.13 6.36 19.53
C GLU A 105 -8.39 6.18 20.38
N TRP A 106 -9.30 5.28 19.97
CA TRP A 106 -10.57 5.08 20.66
C TRP A 106 -10.41 4.41 22.03
N SER A 107 -9.47 3.50 22.17
CA SER A 107 -9.18 2.87 23.47
C SER A 107 -8.60 3.86 24.49
N SER A 108 -7.87 4.89 24.04
CA SER A 108 -7.37 5.93 24.92
C SER A 108 -8.49 6.82 25.52
N VAL A 109 -9.58 7.01 24.76
CA VAL A 109 -10.73 7.85 25.15
C VAL A 109 -11.80 7.07 25.91
N HIS A 110 -12.12 5.86 25.43
CA HIS A 110 -13.26 5.07 25.90
C HIS A 110 -12.87 3.83 26.73
N GLY A 111 -11.56 3.57 26.86
CA GLY A 111 -11.06 2.33 27.46
C GLY A 111 -11.06 1.15 26.49
N MET A 112 -10.43 0.05 26.90
CA MET A 112 -10.36 -1.17 26.10
C MET A 112 -11.73 -1.87 26.08
N PRO A 113 -12.26 -2.22 24.89
CA PRO A 113 -13.51 -2.96 24.80
C PRO A 113 -13.33 -4.34 25.40
N ARG A 114 -14.37 -4.80 26.11
CA ARG A 114 -14.36 -6.09 26.80
C ARG A 114 -15.54 -6.97 26.37
N THR A 115 -15.31 -8.25 26.39
CA THR A 115 -16.38 -9.25 26.24
C THR A 115 -17.26 -9.31 27.50
N PRO A 116 -18.45 -9.90 27.45
CA PRO A 116 -19.29 -10.08 28.63
C PRO A 116 -18.62 -10.86 29.79
N VAL A 117 -17.60 -11.66 29.48
CA VAL A 117 -16.82 -12.41 30.47
C VAL A 117 -15.57 -11.66 30.96
N GLY A 118 -15.36 -10.42 30.51
CA GLY A 118 -14.29 -9.54 30.99
C GLY A 118 -13.00 -9.57 30.19
N ASP A 119 -12.86 -10.43 29.20
CA ASP A 119 -11.68 -10.47 28.33
C ASP A 119 -11.66 -9.26 27.38
N THR A 120 -10.47 -8.89 26.90
CA THR A 120 -10.34 -7.87 25.85
C THR A 120 -10.99 -8.36 24.56
N ALA A 121 -11.97 -7.62 24.07
CA ALA A 121 -12.59 -7.90 22.78
C ALA A 121 -11.57 -7.63 21.65
N ARG A 122 -11.70 -8.37 20.54
CA ARG A 122 -10.88 -8.19 19.34
C ARG A 122 -11.79 -7.88 18.16
N LEU A 123 -11.35 -6.93 17.34
CA LEU A 123 -12.02 -6.61 16.08
C LEU A 123 -11.24 -7.25 14.92
N TRP A 124 -11.96 -7.87 14.02
CA TRP A 124 -11.43 -8.49 12.81
C TRP A 124 -12.03 -7.82 11.59
N VAL A 125 -11.17 -7.51 10.60
CA VAL A 125 -11.60 -7.06 9.28
C VAL A 125 -11.50 -8.24 8.32
N MET A 126 -12.62 -8.65 7.76
CA MET A 126 -12.66 -9.74 6.77
C MET A 126 -12.80 -9.15 5.37
N GLY A 127 -11.82 -9.42 4.51
CA GLY A 127 -11.90 -9.12 3.09
C GLY A 127 -12.89 -10.07 2.39
N MET A 128 -13.78 -9.52 1.57
CA MET A 128 -14.72 -10.28 0.75
C MET A 128 -14.53 -9.92 -0.73
N GLY A 129 -15.06 -10.76 -1.61
CA GLY A 129 -14.95 -10.56 -3.07
C GLY A 129 -13.49 -10.46 -3.52
N LYS A 130 -13.17 -9.48 -4.34
CA LYS A 130 -11.83 -9.30 -4.92
C LYS A 130 -10.73 -9.14 -3.88
N LEU A 131 -11.01 -8.46 -2.77
CA LEU A 131 -10.02 -8.32 -1.69
C LEU A 131 -9.75 -9.67 -1.01
N GLY A 132 -10.79 -10.44 -0.69
CA GLY A 132 -10.64 -11.77 -0.09
C GLY A 132 -9.99 -12.79 -1.04
N ALA A 133 -10.27 -12.68 -2.34
CA ALA A 133 -9.65 -13.50 -3.39
C ALA A 133 -8.24 -13.04 -3.79
N ARG A 134 -7.78 -11.88 -3.30
CA ARG A 134 -6.51 -11.24 -3.67
C ARG A 134 -6.44 -10.85 -5.17
N GLU A 135 -7.55 -10.38 -5.71
CA GLU A 135 -7.75 -9.99 -7.12
C GLU A 135 -8.03 -8.48 -7.29
N LEU A 136 -7.51 -7.64 -6.40
CA LEU A 136 -7.67 -6.19 -6.49
C LEU A 136 -6.88 -5.60 -7.65
#